data_b527e4415b1d8ea1c4c6c84e7b7256bb
#
_entry.id   b527e4415b1d8ea1c4c6c84e7b7256bb
#
_cell.length_a   1.000
_cell.length_b   1.000
_cell.length_c   1.000
_cell.angle_alpha   90.00
_cell.angle_beta   90.00
_cell.angle_gamma   90.00
#
_symmetry.space_group_name_H-M   'P 1'
#
loop_
_entity.id
_entity.type
_entity.pdbx_description
1 polymer ?
#
loop_
_entity_poly.entity_id
_entity_poly.type
_entity_poly.pdbx_seq_one_letter_code
_entity_poly.pdbx_strand_id
1 'polypeptide(L)'
;ATPSGLSINASTGAIDLDASTMGTYAVKYVTSSSICADSTTFSVNLTATNTASLNGAYDISTASYVQNFPVGTQESTPSAMSFNNDGTKMFILGYTGDYVNEYSLSTAFDVSSAVYAGNAERFDVGTQETYPQGIAFNNDGTKMFITGYTGDDVNEYSLSTAFDVSSA
;
A
#
# COMPACT_ATOMS: atom_id res chain seq x y z
N ALA A 1 30.14 -9.44 29.75
CA ALA A 1 29.28 -8.35 30.21
C ALA A 1 28.42 -7.88 29.05
N THR A 2 27.13 -7.80 29.25
CA THR A 2 26.18 -7.26 28.30
C THR A 2 26.36 -5.74 28.25
N PRO A 3 26.50 -5.11 27.09
CA PRO A 3 26.53 -3.65 27.00
C PRO A 3 25.25 -3.05 27.58
N SER A 4 25.36 -1.91 28.26
CA SER A 4 24.18 -1.19 28.75
C SER A 4 23.26 -0.81 27.59
N GLY A 5 21.97 -1.16 27.67
CA GLY A 5 20.98 -0.88 26.65
C GLY A 5 20.72 -2.00 25.64
N LEU A 6 21.51 -3.09 25.63
CA LEU A 6 21.26 -4.28 24.84
C LEU A 6 20.74 -5.41 25.73
N SER A 7 19.55 -5.90 25.48
CA SER A 7 19.00 -7.11 26.11
C SER A 7 19.37 -8.33 25.27
N ILE A 8 20.21 -9.20 25.81
CA ILE A 8 20.67 -10.42 25.15
C ILE A 8 20.60 -11.61 26.10
N ASN A 9 20.05 -12.70 25.64
CA ASN A 9 20.07 -13.96 26.37
C ASN A 9 21.47 -14.58 26.31
N ALA A 10 22.16 -14.64 27.44
CA ALA A 10 23.54 -15.10 27.49
C ALA A 10 23.72 -16.60 27.18
N SER A 11 22.65 -17.41 27.24
CA SER A 11 22.71 -18.85 26.96
C SER A 11 22.44 -19.16 25.49
N THR A 12 21.58 -18.39 24.84
CA THR A 12 21.13 -18.62 23.44
C THR A 12 21.71 -17.63 22.44
N GLY A 13 22.19 -16.47 22.91
CA GLY A 13 22.61 -15.35 22.07
C GLY A 13 21.44 -14.55 21.45
N ALA A 14 20.19 -14.90 21.75
CA ALA A 14 19.03 -14.18 21.24
C ALA A 14 18.96 -12.75 21.79
N ILE A 15 18.70 -11.79 20.92
CA ILE A 15 18.54 -10.38 21.26
C ILE A 15 17.03 -10.08 21.36
N ASP A 16 16.64 -9.49 22.50
CA ASP A 16 15.31 -8.98 22.72
C ASP A 16 15.25 -7.53 22.22
N LEU A 17 14.55 -7.30 21.12
CA LEU A 17 14.47 -5.98 20.49
C LEU A 17 13.58 -5.02 21.28
N ASP A 18 12.55 -5.52 21.97
CA ASP A 18 11.62 -4.70 22.74
C ASP A 18 12.27 -4.17 24.02
N ALA A 19 13.19 -4.96 24.59
CA ALA A 19 13.94 -4.61 25.81
C ALA A 19 15.29 -3.92 25.50
N SER A 20 15.63 -3.72 24.23
CA SER A 20 16.89 -3.09 23.80
C SER A 20 16.67 -1.65 23.35
N THR A 21 17.63 -0.77 23.59
CA THR A 21 17.63 0.59 23.04
C THR A 21 18.39 0.63 21.71
N MET A 22 18.07 1.62 20.86
CA MET A 22 18.81 1.85 19.62
C MET A 22 20.27 2.21 19.91
N GLY A 23 21.17 1.70 19.07
CA GLY A 23 22.58 1.96 19.22
C GLY A 23 23.47 0.90 18.55
N THR A 24 24.76 1.17 18.54
CA THR A 24 25.78 0.21 18.11
C THR A 24 26.42 -0.44 19.33
N TYR A 25 26.36 -1.76 19.39
CA TYR A 25 26.85 -2.53 20.54
C TYR A 25 27.98 -3.46 20.11
N ALA A 26 29.06 -3.48 20.90
CA ALA A 26 30.13 -4.47 20.77
C ALA A 26 29.80 -5.68 21.64
N VAL A 27 29.45 -6.80 21.02
CA VAL A 27 29.15 -8.05 21.70
C VAL A 27 30.36 -8.97 21.64
N LYS A 28 30.89 -9.33 22.81
CA LYS A 28 32.02 -10.26 22.92
C LYS A 28 31.49 -11.66 23.24
N TYR A 29 31.72 -12.58 22.34
CA TYR A 29 31.52 -14.01 22.56
C TYR A 29 32.78 -14.65 23.09
N VAL A 30 32.67 -15.40 24.18
CA VAL A 30 33.80 -16.09 24.79
C VAL A 30 33.47 -17.59 24.91
N THR A 31 34.30 -18.44 24.30
CA THR A 31 34.16 -19.87 24.48
C THR A 31 34.87 -20.27 25.76
N SER A 32 34.15 -20.98 26.65
CA SER A 32 34.70 -21.51 27.89
C SER A 32 35.28 -22.93 27.65
N SER A 33 36.40 -23.00 26.95
CA SER A 33 37.18 -24.25 26.90
C SER A 33 38.29 -24.19 27.95
N SER A 34 38.45 -25.25 28.71
CA SER A 34 39.48 -25.34 29.73
C SER A 34 40.92 -25.41 29.19
N ILE A 35 41.09 -25.49 27.86
CA ILE A 35 42.39 -25.66 27.22
C ILE A 35 42.73 -24.46 26.30
N CYS A 36 41.75 -23.81 25.70
CA CYS A 36 41.93 -22.58 24.92
C CYS A 36 40.67 -21.74 25.02
N ALA A 37 40.69 -20.65 25.81
CA ALA A 37 39.65 -19.65 25.77
C ALA A 37 39.89 -18.76 24.55
N ASP A 38 39.03 -18.85 23.58
CA ASP A 38 38.99 -17.92 22.45
C ASP A 38 37.84 -16.91 22.61
N SER A 39 38.04 -15.71 22.12
CA SER A 39 37.00 -14.68 22.15
C SER A 39 36.98 -13.89 20.88
N THR A 40 35.80 -13.71 20.33
CA THR A 40 35.57 -12.81 19.20
C THR A 40 34.62 -11.69 19.59
N THR A 41 34.79 -10.53 18.96
CA THR A 41 33.90 -9.39 19.16
C THR A 41 33.30 -9.03 17.82
N PHE A 42 31.99 -8.83 17.79
CA PHE A 42 31.27 -8.35 16.63
C PHE A 42 30.39 -7.16 17.01
N SER A 43 30.12 -6.29 16.04
CA SER A 43 29.25 -5.14 16.23
C SER A 43 27.82 -5.51 15.87
N VAL A 44 26.89 -5.23 16.77
CA VAL A 44 25.45 -5.30 16.54
C VAL A 44 24.92 -3.88 16.46
N ASN A 45 24.36 -3.50 15.34
CA ASN A 45 23.75 -2.20 15.14
C ASN A 45 22.22 -2.33 15.20
N LEU A 46 21.61 -1.80 16.25
CA LEU A 46 20.15 -1.68 16.40
C LEU A 46 19.76 -0.29 15.90
N THR A 47 19.36 -0.21 14.66
CA THR A 47 18.72 0.98 14.10
C THR A 47 17.20 0.87 14.31
N ALA A 48 16.53 2.00 14.50
CA ALA A 48 15.10 2.03 14.25
C ALA A 48 14.93 1.71 12.75
N THR A 49 14.70 0.43 12.44
CA THR A 49 13.80 0.20 11.34
C THR A 49 12.50 0.83 11.80
N ASN A 50 11.99 1.76 11.02
CA ASN A 50 10.62 2.20 11.16
C ASN A 50 9.76 0.97 10.87
N THR A 51 9.69 0.04 11.85
CA THR A 51 8.54 -0.82 11.96
C THR A 51 7.45 0.16 12.38
N ALA A 52 6.87 0.83 11.38
CA ALA A 52 5.52 1.27 11.53
C ALA A 52 4.83 0.03 12.11
N SER A 53 4.49 0.07 13.39
CA SER A 53 3.65 -0.95 14.00
C SER A 53 2.51 -1.12 13.00
N LEU A 54 2.32 -2.33 12.46
CA LEU A 54 1.19 -2.59 11.56
C LEU A 54 -0.13 -2.18 12.22
N ASN A 55 -0.16 -2.04 13.56
CA ASN A 55 -1.25 -1.47 14.33
C ASN A 55 -1.37 0.06 14.19
N GLY A 56 -0.34 0.78 13.75
CA GLY A 56 -0.38 2.24 13.54
C GLY A 56 -0.57 2.64 12.09
N ALA A 57 -0.15 1.81 11.12
CA ALA A 57 -0.21 2.15 9.69
C ALA A 57 -1.65 2.20 9.15
N TYR A 58 -2.60 1.54 9.84
CA TYR A 58 -4.02 1.48 9.43
C TYR A 58 -4.97 1.77 10.59
N ASP A 59 -4.54 2.56 11.60
CA ASP A 59 -5.41 2.97 12.70
C ASP A 59 -6.37 4.06 12.22
N ILE A 60 -7.58 3.65 11.88
CA ILE A 60 -8.65 4.56 11.45
C ILE A 60 -9.29 5.33 12.61
N SER A 61 -8.95 5.01 13.87
CA SER A 61 -9.50 5.74 15.03
C SER A 61 -9.01 7.20 15.08
N THR A 62 -7.88 7.49 14.43
CA THR A 62 -7.30 8.83 14.30
C THR A 62 -7.75 9.57 13.03
N ALA A 63 -8.60 8.93 12.19
CA ALA A 63 -9.05 9.53 10.96
C ALA A 63 -9.90 10.78 11.22
N SER A 64 -9.62 11.85 10.48
CA SER A 64 -10.39 13.07 10.47
C SER A 64 -10.81 13.42 9.06
N TYR A 65 -12.01 13.95 8.89
CA TYR A 65 -12.46 14.45 7.60
C TYR A 65 -11.58 15.63 7.16
N VAL A 66 -11.08 15.57 5.91
CA VAL A 66 -10.27 16.63 5.33
C VAL A 66 -11.06 17.41 4.28
N GLN A 67 -11.55 16.72 3.25
CA GLN A 67 -12.18 17.36 2.09
C GLN A 67 -12.96 16.35 1.25
N ASN A 68 -13.69 16.85 0.23
CA ASN A 68 -14.34 16.04 -0.79
C ASN A 68 -14.06 16.60 -2.18
N PHE A 69 -14.32 15.77 -3.19
CA PHE A 69 -14.36 16.14 -4.60
C PHE A 69 -15.65 15.58 -5.23
N PRO A 70 -16.51 16.41 -5.86
CA PRO A 70 -17.75 15.95 -6.43
C PRO A 70 -17.51 15.25 -7.78
N VAL A 71 -17.94 14.01 -7.90
CA VAL A 71 -17.86 13.21 -9.14
C VAL A 71 -19.22 13.08 -9.85
N GLY A 72 -20.27 13.62 -9.26
CA GLY A 72 -21.66 13.43 -9.69
C GLY A 72 -22.00 13.92 -11.10
N THR A 73 -21.15 14.75 -11.72
CA THR A 73 -21.32 15.17 -13.12
C THR A 73 -20.98 14.03 -14.09
N GLN A 74 -20.01 13.21 -13.77
CA GLN A 74 -19.56 12.08 -14.57
C GLN A 74 -20.23 10.78 -14.14
N GLU A 75 -20.43 10.62 -12.83
CA GLU A 75 -21.01 9.42 -12.23
C GLU A 75 -21.91 9.81 -11.04
N SER A 76 -23.22 9.66 -11.19
CA SER A 76 -24.19 10.03 -10.14
C SER A 76 -24.37 8.96 -9.07
N THR A 77 -23.94 7.74 -9.37
CA THR A 77 -24.00 6.57 -8.46
C THR A 77 -22.64 5.86 -8.38
N PRO A 78 -21.61 6.54 -7.86
CA PRO A 78 -20.29 5.94 -7.73
C PRO A 78 -20.32 4.75 -6.77
N SER A 79 -19.73 3.61 -7.18
CA SER A 79 -19.71 2.37 -6.42
C SER A 79 -18.32 2.03 -5.88
N ALA A 80 -17.28 2.42 -6.60
CA ALA A 80 -15.90 2.14 -6.20
C ALA A 80 -14.92 3.20 -6.71
N MET A 81 -13.76 3.25 -6.07
CA MET A 81 -12.64 4.09 -6.51
C MET A 81 -11.31 3.35 -6.36
N SER A 82 -10.35 3.75 -7.17
CA SER A 82 -8.96 3.32 -7.06
C SER A 82 -8.02 4.46 -7.43
N PHE A 83 -6.76 4.39 -6.99
CA PHE A 83 -5.68 5.25 -7.47
C PHE A 83 -4.64 4.41 -8.22
N ASN A 84 -3.85 5.05 -9.06
CA ASN A 84 -2.59 4.48 -9.49
C ASN A 84 -1.54 4.53 -8.36
N ASN A 85 -0.38 3.88 -8.56
CA ASN A 85 0.60 3.69 -7.50
C ASN A 85 1.19 4.98 -6.93
N ASP A 86 1.32 6.01 -7.75
CA ASP A 86 1.91 7.29 -7.34
C ASP A 86 0.87 8.35 -6.95
N GLY A 87 -0.43 8.00 -7.02
CA GLY A 87 -1.54 8.87 -6.64
C GLY A 87 -1.81 10.03 -7.59
N THR A 88 -1.26 10.02 -8.79
CA THR A 88 -1.48 11.08 -9.80
C THR A 88 -2.73 10.85 -10.65
N LYS A 89 -3.30 9.64 -10.60
CA LYS A 89 -4.56 9.27 -11.24
C LYS A 89 -5.54 8.68 -10.24
N MET A 90 -6.82 9.03 -10.39
CA MET A 90 -7.93 8.47 -9.65
C MET A 90 -8.95 7.91 -10.65
N PHE A 91 -9.49 6.75 -10.33
CA PHE A 91 -10.49 6.06 -11.14
C PHE A 91 -11.78 5.94 -10.34
N ILE A 92 -12.90 6.35 -10.93
CA ILE A 92 -14.24 6.24 -10.34
C ILE A 92 -15.07 5.31 -11.19
N LEU A 93 -15.58 4.26 -10.56
CA LEU A 93 -16.49 3.29 -11.15
C LEU A 93 -17.91 3.55 -10.62
N GLY A 94 -18.92 3.37 -11.44
CA GLY A 94 -20.30 3.44 -11.02
C GLY A 94 -21.26 2.89 -12.06
N TYR A 95 -22.54 2.80 -11.71
CA TYR A 95 -23.55 2.12 -12.55
C TYR A 95 -24.53 3.05 -13.25
N THR A 96 -24.33 4.37 -13.23
CA THR A 96 -25.20 5.24 -14.06
C THR A 96 -24.87 5.15 -15.54
N GLY A 97 -23.67 4.77 -15.88
CA GLY A 97 -23.26 4.61 -17.27
C GLY A 97 -22.30 3.45 -17.46
N ASP A 98 -22.08 2.69 -16.40
CA ASP A 98 -21.18 1.53 -16.38
C ASP A 98 -19.76 1.86 -16.84
N TYR A 99 -19.28 3.07 -16.46
CA TYR A 99 -17.96 3.56 -16.84
C TYR A 99 -16.96 3.51 -15.69
N VAL A 100 -15.71 3.24 -16.04
CA VAL A 100 -14.54 3.66 -15.28
C VAL A 100 -14.14 5.04 -15.78
N ASN A 101 -14.32 6.07 -14.96
CA ASN A 101 -13.97 7.44 -15.27
C ASN A 101 -12.60 7.78 -14.71
N GLU A 102 -11.69 8.29 -15.54
CA GLU A 102 -10.34 8.68 -15.13
C GLU A 102 -10.26 10.16 -14.75
N TYR A 103 -9.53 10.47 -13.68
CA TYR A 103 -9.20 11.81 -13.20
C TYR A 103 -7.70 11.94 -13.01
N SER A 104 -7.12 13.06 -13.45
CA SER A 104 -5.73 13.43 -13.16
C SER A 104 -5.66 14.28 -11.91
N LEU A 105 -4.67 14.02 -11.03
CA LEU A 105 -4.41 14.78 -9.81
C LEU A 105 -3.09 15.54 -9.95
N SER A 106 -3.12 16.86 -9.75
CA SER A 106 -1.89 17.67 -9.77
C SER A 106 -1.06 17.53 -8.50
N THR A 107 -1.68 17.06 -7.42
CA THR A 107 -1.03 16.69 -6.16
C THR A 107 -1.42 15.25 -5.84
N ALA A 108 -0.41 14.38 -5.68
CA ALA A 108 -0.61 12.95 -5.44
C ALA A 108 -1.53 12.70 -4.24
N PHE A 109 -2.57 11.86 -4.42
CA PHE A 109 -3.58 11.49 -3.42
C PHE A 109 -4.39 12.65 -2.84
N ASP A 110 -4.28 13.86 -3.38
CA ASP A 110 -5.11 15.01 -2.99
C ASP A 110 -6.32 15.14 -3.91
N VAL A 111 -7.48 14.66 -3.45
CA VAL A 111 -8.71 14.65 -4.25
C VAL A 111 -9.20 16.06 -4.64
N SER A 112 -8.80 17.11 -3.91
CA SER A 112 -9.17 18.49 -4.27
C SER A 112 -8.47 18.97 -5.54
N SER A 113 -7.36 18.33 -5.91
CA SER A 113 -6.59 18.63 -7.11
C SER A 113 -7.05 17.85 -8.36
N ALA A 114 -8.11 17.02 -8.21
CA ALA A 114 -8.58 16.16 -9.29
C ALA A 114 -9.25 16.95 -10.42
N VAL A 115 -8.95 16.57 -11.64
CA VAL A 115 -9.57 17.08 -12.86
C VAL A 115 -9.99 15.88 -13.72
N TYR A 116 -11.24 15.87 -14.18
CA TYR A 116 -11.72 14.84 -15.09
C TYR A 116 -10.89 14.81 -16.36
N ALA A 117 -10.34 13.66 -16.71
CA ALA A 117 -9.46 13.52 -17.88
C ALA A 117 -10.19 13.64 -19.23
N GLY A 118 -11.50 13.47 -19.20
CA GLY A 118 -12.36 13.62 -20.40
C GLY A 118 -13.01 12.32 -20.83
N ASN A 119 -14.00 12.41 -21.70
CA ASN A 119 -14.73 11.23 -22.17
C ASN A 119 -13.87 10.28 -23.02
N ALA A 120 -12.76 10.72 -23.55
CA ALA A 120 -11.81 9.87 -24.25
C ALA A 120 -11.00 8.97 -23.31
N GLU A 121 -10.90 9.37 -22.06
CA GLU A 121 -10.12 8.71 -21.00
C GLU A 121 -11.04 7.94 -20.03
N ARG A 122 -12.13 7.36 -20.54
CA ARG A 122 -13.03 6.48 -19.76
C ARG A 122 -13.21 5.16 -20.48
N PHE A 123 -13.56 4.12 -19.76
CA PHE A 123 -13.81 2.78 -20.30
C PHE A 123 -15.20 2.27 -19.91
N ASP A 124 -15.93 1.72 -20.86
CA ASP A 124 -17.27 1.14 -20.70
C ASP A 124 -17.14 -0.33 -20.31
N VAL A 125 -17.60 -0.68 -19.13
CA VAL A 125 -17.61 -2.08 -18.62
C VAL A 125 -19.00 -2.73 -18.77
N GLY A 126 -20.02 -1.99 -19.22
CA GLY A 126 -21.42 -2.39 -19.24
C GLY A 126 -21.73 -3.59 -20.13
N THR A 127 -20.82 -3.95 -21.08
CA THR A 127 -20.98 -5.18 -21.86
C THR A 127 -20.77 -6.45 -21.01
N GLN A 128 -19.89 -6.39 -20.03
CA GLN A 128 -19.55 -7.51 -19.13
C GLN A 128 -20.29 -7.38 -17.81
N GLU A 129 -20.41 -6.17 -17.25
CA GLU A 129 -21.00 -5.94 -15.94
C GLU A 129 -21.85 -4.66 -15.92
N THR A 130 -23.16 -4.82 -15.80
CA THR A 130 -24.13 -3.72 -15.76
C THR A 130 -24.44 -3.20 -14.35
N TYR A 131 -23.82 -3.78 -13.32
CA TYR A 131 -23.93 -3.32 -11.94
C TYR A 131 -22.55 -3.41 -11.25
N PRO A 132 -21.54 -2.67 -11.76
CA PRO A 132 -20.18 -2.77 -11.27
C PRO A 132 -20.04 -2.21 -9.86
N GLN A 133 -19.30 -2.91 -8.98
CA GLN A 133 -19.16 -2.57 -7.56
C GLN A 133 -17.73 -2.46 -7.07
N GLY A 134 -16.76 -3.02 -7.79
CA GLY A 134 -15.37 -3.05 -7.37
C GLY A 134 -14.41 -2.85 -8.53
N ILE A 135 -13.34 -2.12 -8.27
CA ILE A 135 -12.22 -1.88 -9.20
C ILE A 135 -10.89 -2.10 -8.50
N ALA A 136 -9.98 -2.79 -9.18
CA ALA A 136 -8.59 -2.94 -8.75
C ALA A 136 -7.65 -2.96 -9.95
N PHE A 137 -6.39 -2.63 -9.73
CA PHE A 137 -5.32 -2.78 -10.73
C PHE A 137 -4.24 -3.71 -10.17
N ASN A 138 -3.49 -4.37 -11.06
CA ASN A 138 -2.26 -5.02 -10.67
C ASN A 138 -1.16 -3.97 -10.41
N ASN A 139 -0.03 -4.41 -9.82
CA ASN A 139 1.02 -3.50 -9.34
C ASN A 139 1.67 -2.65 -10.45
N ASP A 140 1.72 -3.13 -11.67
CA ASP A 140 2.32 -2.41 -12.80
C ASP A 140 1.29 -1.64 -13.64
N GLY A 141 -0.01 -1.74 -13.29
CA GLY A 141 -1.09 -1.04 -13.96
C GLY A 141 -1.44 -1.55 -15.34
N THR A 142 -0.93 -2.73 -15.74
CA THR A 142 -1.20 -3.32 -17.07
C THR A 142 -2.49 -4.14 -17.12
N LYS A 143 -3.11 -4.35 -15.94
CA LYS A 143 -4.38 -5.06 -15.80
C LYS A 143 -5.33 -4.31 -14.89
N MET A 144 -6.60 -4.30 -15.28
CA MET A 144 -7.72 -3.82 -14.48
C MET A 144 -8.69 -4.96 -14.21
N PHE A 145 -9.23 -5.02 -13.00
CA PHE A 145 -10.19 -6.02 -12.55
C PHE A 145 -11.46 -5.31 -12.09
N ILE A 146 -12.60 -5.77 -12.59
CA ILE A 146 -13.93 -5.26 -12.24
C ILE A 146 -14.73 -6.41 -11.66
N THR A 147 -15.38 -6.17 -10.53
CA THR A 147 -16.37 -7.05 -9.94
C THR A 147 -17.72 -6.35 -9.90
N GLY A 148 -18.80 -7.11 -9.98
CA GLY A 148 -20.14 -6.55 -9.88
C GLY A 148 -21.17 -7.56 -9.45
N TYR A 149 -22.43 -7.17 -9.56
CA TYR A 149 -23.56 -7.94 -9.07
C TYR A 149 -24.22 -8.78 -10.17
N THR A 150 -24.12 -8.34 -11.44
CA THR A 150 -24.90 -8.96 -12.52
C THR A 150 -24.26 -10.26 -13.00
N GLY A 151 -22.94 -10.32 -13.08
CA GLY A 151 -22.19 -11.48 -13.58
C GLY A 151 -21.78 -12.47 -12.47
N ASP A 152 -21.77 -12.04 -11.21
CA ASP A 152 -21.22 -12.81 -10.08
C ASP A 152 -19.76 -13.25 -10.33
N ASP A 153 -18.98 -12.46 -11.08
CA ASP A 153 -17.64 -12.82 -11.55
C ASP A 153 -16.62 -11.66 -11.37
N VAL A 154 -15.42 -11.94 -11.83
CA VAL A 154 -14.32 -10.97 -11.91
C VAL A 154 -13.94 -10.81 -13.38
N ASN A 155 -14.17 -9.64 -13.93
CA ASN A 155 -13.81 -9.30 -15.31
C ASN A 155 -12.39 -8.74 -15.33
N GLU A 156 -11.47 -9.35 -16.09
CA GLU A 156 -10.10 -8.91 -16.28
C GLU A 156 -9.96 -8.18 -17.63
N TYR A 157 -9.36 -7.01 -17.60
CA TYR A 157 -9.03 -6.19 -18.77
C TYR A 157 -7.52 -5.97 -18.85
N SER A 158 -6.96 -6.11 -20.05
CA SER A 158 -5.54 -5.80 -20.32
C SER A 158 -5.41 -4.37 -20.83
N LEU A 159 -4.56 -3.59 -20.19
CA LEU A 159 -4.26 -2.21 -20.57
C LEU A 159 -2.95 -2.17 -21.38
N SER A 160 -2.99 -1.62 -22.58
CA SER A 160 -1.78 -1.47 -23.41
C SER A 160 -0.86 -0.35 -22.91
N THR A 161 -1.41 0.58 -22.15
CA THR A 161 -0.68 1.62 -21.41
C THR A 161 -1.04 1.51 -19.92
N ALA A 162 -0.03 1.45 -19.06
CA ALA A 162 -0.22 1.28 -17.62
C ALA A 162 -1.11 2.39 -17.02
N PHE A 163 -2.15 2.00 -16.27
CA PHE A 163 -3.10 2.92 -15.65
C PHE A 163 -3.76 3.90 -16.62
N ASP A 164 -3.98 3.49 -17.85
CA ASP A 164 -4.74 4.22 -18.86
C ASP A 164 -5.94 3.36 -19.25
N VAL A 165 -7.12 3.66 -18.69
CA VAL A 165 -8.31 2.84 -18.87
C VAL A 165 -8.86 2.92 -20.30
N SER A 166 -8.53 3.97 -21.05
CA SER A 166 -8.91 4.09 -22.47
C SER A 166 -8.16 3.11 -23.38
N SER A 167 -7.08 2.51 -22.85
CA SER A 167 -6.24 1.55 -23.57
C SER A 167 -6.64 0.08 -23.37
N ALA A 168 -7.78 -0.19 -22.70
CA ALA A 168 -8.33 -1.52 -22.39
C ALA A 168 -8.89 -2.25 -23.63
#